data_358e3b341ffefb5d754d110a0665cd1b
#
_entry.id   358e3b341ffefb5d754d110a0665cd1b
#
_cell.length_a   1.000
_cell.length_b   1.000
_cell.length_c   1.000
_cell.angle_alpha   90.00
_cell.angle_beta   90.00
_cell.angle_gamma   90.00
#
_symmetry.space_group_name_H-M   'P 1'
#
loop_
_entity.id
_entity.type
_entity.pdbx_description
1 polymer ?
#
loop_
_entity_poly.entity_id
_entity_poly.type
_entity_poly.pdbx_seq_one_letter_code
_entity_poly.pdbx_strand_id
1 'polypeptide(L)'
;MTKIMISQDLLKRPFVHGEVELTQGLGFIDDVIIDTHFTTRERFPRLIHVVCENPGMLGVGIGDSTAALWDFDKTEFEVMGKNNVIVFDGKHIKTSNTTDLEFGEQLSVSDVRVHVVGRGSKINFDTCELTLPVKED
;
A
#
# COMPACT_ATOMS: atom_id res chain seq x y z
N MET A 1 -2.66 12.96 0.86
CA MET A 1 -1.39 12.76 1.58
C MET A 1 -1.69 12.08 2.89
N THR A 2 -0.87 11.17 3.30
CA THR A 2 -1.04 10.28 4.45
C THR A 2 -0.24 10.77 5.66
N LYS A 3 -0.46 10.19 6.85
CA LYS A 3 0.31 10.54 8.06
C LYS A 3 1.78 10.16 7.95
N ILE A 4 2.06 9.06 7.26
CA ILE A 4 3.40 8.54 7.03
C ILE A 4 3.68 8.56 5.54
N MET A 5 4.86 8.99 5.17
CA MET A 5 5.34 9.01 3.78
C MET A 5 6.68 8.29 3.70
N ILE A 6 6.91 7.59 2.59
CA ILE A 6 8.21 7.02 2.26
C ILE A 6 9.04 8.12 1.61
N SER A 7 10.16 8.50 2.24
CA SER A 7 11.01 9.61 1.77
C SER A 7 12.10 9.21 0.79
N GLN A 8 12.33 7.92 0.62
CA GLN A 8 13.43 7.36 -0.14
C GLN A 8 12.98 6.84 -1.51
N ASP A 9 13.75 7.09 -2.56
CA ASP A 9 13.40 6.64 -3.92
C ASP A 9 13.72 5.16 -4.18
N LEU A 10 14.87 4.68 -3.73
CA LEU A 10 15.34 3.32 -3.99
C LEU A 10 15.76 2.62 -2.70
N LEU A 11 15.30 1.40 -2.52
CA LEU A 11 15.83 0.50 -1.50
C LEU A 11 17.09 -0.20 -2.02
N LYS A 12 18.20 -0.06 -1.30
CA LYS A 12 19.42 -0.81 -1.59
C LYS A 12 19.28 -2.29 -1.19
N ARG A 13 18.62 -2.52 -0.06
CA ARG A 13 18.35 -3.86 0.48
C ARG A 13 16.88 -3.97 0.88
N PRO A 14 16.01 -4.52 0.01
CA PRO A 14 14.61 -4.71 0.34
C PRO A 14 14.45 -5.70 1.51
N PHE A 15 13.44 -5.44 2.34
CA PHE A 15 13.09 -6.28 3.50
C PHE A 15 14.16 -6.38 4.60
N VAL A 16 15.04 -5.41 4.69
CA VAL A 16 15.99 -5.25 5.79
C VAL A 16 15.53 -4.13 6.71
N HIS A 17 15.38 -4.43 8.00
CA HIS A 17 14.92 -3.45 8.98
C HIS A 17 15.84 -2.22 9.06
N GLY A 18 15.25 -1.05 9.06
CA GLY A 18 15.97 0.24 9.06
C GLY A 18 16.35 0.77 7.68
N GLU A 19 16.14 0.03 6.59
CA GLU A 19 16.48 0.49 5.22
C GLU A 19 15.41 1.40 4.60
N VAL A 20 14.17 1.36 5.08
CA VAL A 20 13.12 2.25 4.62
C VAL A 20 13.04 3.49 5.50
N GLU A 21 13.23 4.64 4.88
CA GLU A 21 13.09 5.92 5.57
C GLU A 21 11.65 6.43 5.49
N LEU A 22 11.07 6.67 6.66
CA LEU A 22 9.74 7.23 6.81
C LEU A 22 9.82 8.67 7.31
N THR A 23 8.93 9.50 6.82
CA THR A 23 8.78 10.89 7.27
C THR A 23 7.31 11.20 7.54
N GLN A 24 7.06 12.27 8.27
CA GLN A 24 5.72 12.72 8.56
C GLN A 24 5.07 13.33 7.32
N GLY A 25 3.87 12.87 7.00
CA GLY A 25 3.02 13.43 5.96
C GLY A 25 2.01 14.46 6.51
N LEU A 26 1.15 14.98 5.64
CA LEU A 26 0.14 15.99 6.00
C LEU A 26 -1.08 15.42 6.72
N GLY A 27 -1.27 14.10 6.75
CA GLY A 27 -2.31 13.45 7.51
C GLY A 27 -3.74 13.66 7.02
N PHE A 28 -3.96 13.83 5.71
CA PHE A 28 -5.31 13.93 5.15
C PHE A 28 -6.07 12.60 5.13
N ILE A 29 -5.34 11.50 5.11
CA ILE A 29 -5.90 10.14 5.17
C ILE A 29 -5.18 9.38 6.27
N ASP A 30 -5.95 8.80 7.18
CA ASP A 30 -5.46 7.98 8.27
C ASP A 30 -5.33 6.51 7.83
N ASP A 31 -4.44 5.78 8.50
CA ASP A 31 -4.25 4.33 8.37
C ASP A 31 -3.96 3.82 6.94
N VAL A 32 -3.52 4.71 6.06
CA VAL A 32 -3.12 4.41 4.68
C VAL A 32 -1.78 5.02 4.37
N ILE A 33 -0.93 4.28 3.66
CA ILE A 33 0.33 4.75 3.08
C ILE A 33 0.18 4.73 1.56
N ILE A 34 0.31 5.89 0.92
CA ILE A 34 0.20 6.01 -0.55
C ILE A 34 1.58 6.16 -1.17
N ASP A 35 1.85 5.34 -2.16
CA ASP A 35 3.04 5.41 -2.99
C ASP A 35 2.65 5.60 -4.46
N THR A 36 3.30 6.53 -5.15
CA THR A 36 3.01 6.90 -6.55
C THR A 36 4.12 6.44 -7.49
N HIS A 37 3.88 6.49 -8.81
CA HIS A 37 4.79 5.95 -9.82
C HIS A 37 5.17 4.48 -9.53
N PHE A 38 4.21 3.75 -9.02
CA PHE A 38 4.44 2.52 -8.29
C PHE A 38 5.02 1.41 -9.16
N THR A 39 4.44 1.20 -10.33
CA THR A 39 4.86 0.14 -11.24
C THR A 39 6.13 0.50 -12.01
N THR A 40 6.23 1.74 -12.51
CA THR A 40 7.36 2.19 -13.33
C THR A 40 8.67 2.33 -12.56
N ARG A 41 8.58 2.58 -11.26
CA ARG A 41 9.76 2.69 -10.37
C ARG A 41 9.98 1.47 -9.48
N GLU A 42 9.30 0.37 -9.78
CA GLU A 42 9.44 -0.92 -9.06
C GLU A 42 9.35 -0.77 -7.53
N ARG A 43 8.39 0.02 -7.05
CA ARG A 43 8.27 0.39 -5.64
C ARG A 43 7.61 -0.65 -4.73
N PHE A 44 7.30 -1.84 -5.28
CA PHE A 44 6.71 -2.96 -4.55
C PHE A 44 7.45 -3.29 -3.24
N PRO A 45 8.78 -3.51 -3.27
CA PRO A 45 9.47 -3.94 -2.05
C PRO A 45 9.38 -2.94 -0.91
N ARG A 46 9.44 -1.64 -1.20
CA ARG A 46 9.40 -0.63 -0.15
C ARG A 46 8.02 -0.48 0.47
N LEU A 47 6.96 -0.56 -0.33
CA LEU A 47 5.59 -0.44 0.19
C LEU A 47 5.18 -1.66 1.00
N ILE A 48 5.50 -2.89 0.51
CA ILE A 48 5.29 -4.11 1.28
C ILE A 48 6.07 -4.07 2.61
N HIS A 49 7.33 -3.66 2.57
CA HIS A 49 8.16 -3.53 3.76
C HIS A 49 7.48 -2.66 4.83
N VAL A 50 7.03 -1.47 4.44
CA VAL A 50 6.38 -0.53 5.36
C VAL A 50 5.09 -1.10 5.92
N VAL A 51 4.28 -1.78 5.11
CA VAL A 51 3.05 -2.46 5.56
C VAL A 51 3.37 -3.59 6.54
N CYS A 52 4.42 -4.37 6.30
CA CYS A 52 4.84 -5.44 7.22
C CYS A 52 5.25 -4.90 8.60
N GLU A 53 5.91 -3.75 8.64
CA GLU A 53 6.29 -3.10 9.88
C GLU A 53 5.15 -2.29 10.52
N ASN A 54 4.09 -1.99 9.76
CA ASN A 54 2.92 -1.24 10.21
C ASN A 54 1.63 -1.98 9.79
N PRO A 55 1.34 -3.16 10.34
CA PRO A 55 0.28 -4.04 9.84
C PRO A 55 -1.14 -3.48 9.99
N GLY A 56 -1.33 -2.46 10.82
CA GLY A 56 -2.60 -1.72 10.92
C GLY A 56 -2.86 -0.75 9.78
N MET A 57 -1.85 -0.49 8.92
CA MET A 57 -1.95 0.44 7.79
C MET A 57 -2.16 -0.31 6.48
N LEU A 58 -2.92 0.31 5.58
CA LEU A 58 -3.11 -0.17 4.21
C LEU A 58 -2.09 0.50 3.29
N GLY A 59 -1.34 -0.29 2.52
CA GLY A 59 -0.45 0.23 1.49
C GLY A 59 -1.17 0.37 0.16
N VAL A 60 -1.12 1.54 -0.47
CA VAL A 60 -1.79 1.83 -1.75
C VAL A 60 -0.76 2.35 -2.75
N GLY A 61 -0.39 1.50 -3.70
CA GLY A 61 0.53 1.83 -4.79
C GLY A 61 -0.23 2.27 -6.03
N ILE A 62 -0.08 3.53 -6.43
CA ILE A 62 -0.78 4.12 -7.58
C ILE A 62 0.17 4.17 -8.77
N GLY A 63 -0.23 3.53 -9.88
CA GLY A 63 0.53 3.54 -11.14
C GLY A 63 0.53 4.91 -11.83
N ASP A 64 1.39 5.07 -12.83
CA ASP A 64 1.43 6.30 -13.65
C ASP A 64 0.12 6.50 -14.41
N SER A 65 -0.24 7.76 -14.64
CA SER A 65 -1.48 8.14 -15.32
C SER A 65 -2.73 7.48 -14.72
N THR A 66 -2.73 7.29 -13.42
CA THR A 66 -3.76 6.60 -12.65
C THR A 66 -4.08 7.40 -11.39
N ALA A 67 -5.32 7.34 -10.97
CA ALA A 67 -5.80 7.98 -9.76
C ALA A 67 -6.71 7.04 -8.96
N ALA A 68 -6.72 7.21 -7.66
CA ALA A 68 -7.68 6.64 -6.74
C ALA A 68 -8.61 7.76 -6.27
N LEU A 69 -9.88 7.67 -6.61
CA LEU A 69 -10.91 8.64 -6.20
C LEU A 69 -11.57 8.13 -4.91
N TRP A 70 -11.32 8.83 -3.82
CA TRP A 70 -11.75 8.42 -2.47
C TRP A 70 -13.14 8.96 -2.14
N ASP A 71 -14.01 8.07 -1.68
CA ASP A 71 -15.31 8.36 -1.08
C ASP A 71 -15.28 7.92 0.39
N PHE A 72 -15.10 8.88 1.28
CA PHE A 72 -14.97 8.60 2.72
C PHE A 72 -16.30 8.22 3.38
N ASP A 73 -17.42 8.65 2.84
CA ASP A 73 -18.75 8.29 3.35
C ASP A 73 -19.05 6.81 3.11
N LYS A 74 -18.54 6.27 2.00
CA LYS A 74 -18.67 4.85 1.64
C LYS A 74 -17.47 4.00 2.02
N THR A 75 -16.42 4.61 2.57
CA THR A 75 -15.16 3.94 2.90
C THR A 75 -14.56 3.16 1.71
N GLU A 76 -14.67 3.72 0.51
CA GLU A 76 -14.18 3.09 -0.72
C GLU A 76 -13.38 4.08 -1.58
N PHE A 77 -12.57 3.55 -2.49
CA PHE A 77 -12.04 4.33 -3.60
C PHE A 77 -12.25 3.62 -4.94
N GLU A 78 -12.42 4.43 -5.99
CA GLU A 78 -12.53 3.97 -7.38
C GLU A 78 -11.23 4.24 -8.13
N VAL A 79 -10.79 3.30 -8.96
CA VAL A 79 -9.60 3.45 -9.78
C VAL A 79 -9.95 4.04 -11.14
N MET A 80 -9.27 5.13 -11.48
CA MET A 80 -9.39 5.84 -12.75
C MET A 80 -8.02 5.91 -13.44
N GLY A 81 -8.02 5.89 -14.76
CA GLY A 81 -6.80 6.08 -15.55
C GLY A 81 -6.36 4.85 -16.30
N LYS A 82 -5.05 4.73 -16.56
CA LYS A 82 -4.49 3.75 -17.51
C LYS A 82 -3.96 2.49 -16.85
N ASN A 83 -3.49 2.60 -15.62
CA ASN A 83 -2.82 1.51 -14.89
C ASN A 83 -3.65 1.06 -13.69
N ASN A 84 -3.12 0.07 -12.98
CA ASN A 84 -3.74 -0.45 -11.78
C ASN A 84 -3.32 0.33 -10.53
N VAL A 85 -4.13 0.19 -9.49
CA VAL A 85 -3.75 0.43 -8.11
C VAL A 85 -3.50 -0.91 -7.43
N ILE A 86 -2.39 -1.02 -6.73
CA ILE A 86 -2.03 -2.22 -5.96
C ILE A 86 -2.22 -1.92 -4.48
N VAL A 87 -2.96 -2.77 -3.80
CA VAL A 87 -3.26 -2.61 -2.37
C VAL A 87 -2.60 -3.74 -1.59
N PHE A 88 -1.81 -3.39 -0.58
CA PHE A 88 -1.21 -4.32 0.38
C PHE A 88 -1.93 -4.19 1.71
N ASP A 89 -2.47 -5.31 2.20
CA ASP A 89 -3.17 -5.40 3.46
C ASP A 89 -2.39 -6.29 4.43
N GLY A 90 -1.88 -5.69 5.49
CA GLY A 90 -1.16 -6.36 6.57
C GLY A 90 -2.03 -6.84 7.73
N LYS A 91 -3.34 -6.57 7.72
CA LYS A 91 -4.26 -6.89 8.83
C LYS A 91 -4.41 -8.40 9.07
N HIS A 92 -4.07 -9.22 8.08
CA HIS A 92 -4.17 -10.68 8.13
C HIS A 92 -2.85 -11.39 8.35
N ILE A 93 -1.79 -10.66 8.65
CA ILE A 93 -0.48 -11.23 8.99
C ILE A 93 -0.63 -12.19 10.17
N LYS A 94 -0.17 -13.43 9.99
CA LYS A 94 -0.23 -14.47 11.03
C LYS A 94 1.07 -14.62 11.79
N THR A 95 2.19 -14.54 11.08
CA THR A 95 3.52 -14.71 11.66
C THR A 95 4.42 -13.58 11.18
N SER A 96 5.10 -12.96 12.11
CA SER A 96 6.02 -11.86 11.84
C SER A 96 7.13 -11.82 12.89
N ASN A 97 8.33 -11.45 12.47
CA ASN A 97 9.45 -11.17 13.36
C ASN A 97 9.68 -9.67 13.58
N THR A 98 8.81 -8.81 13.10
CA THR A 98 9.01 -7.35 13.07
C THR A 98 9.18 -6.71 14.45
N THR A 99 8.63 -7.31 15.52
CA THR A 99 8.76 -6.78 16.89
C THR A 99 10.14 -7.02 17.52
N ASP A 100 10.89 -8.00 17.01
CA ASP A 100 12.15 -8.44 17.59
C ASP A 100 13.37 -8.09 16.72
N LEU A 101 13.15 -7.39 15.59
CA LEU A 101 14.20 -7.04 14.65
C LEU A 101 15.09 -5.91 15.16
N GLU A 102 16.40 -6.15 15.04
CA GLU A 102 17.41 -5.11 15.14
C GLU A 102 17.73 -4.51 13.75
N PHE A 103 18.36 -3.34 13.75
CA PHE A 103 18.81 -2.68 12.52
C PHE A 103 19.70 -3.61 11.69
N GLY A 104 19.37 -3.76 10.43
CA GLY A 104 20.13 -4.59 9.49
C GLY A 104 19.66 -6.05 9.38
N GLU A 105 18.72 -6.47 10.22
CA GLU A 105 18.14 -7.82 10.15
C GLU A 105 17.02 -7.91 9.11
N GLN A 106 16.76 -9.12 8.61
CA GLN A 106 15.78 -9.37 7.56
C GLN A 106 14.38 -9.62 8.13
N LEU A 107 13.36 -9.03 7.48
CA LEU A 107 11.98 -9.32 7.77
C LEU A 107 11.59 -10.74 7.34
N SER A 108 10.76 -11.36 8.16
CA SER A 108 10.05 -12.61 7.85
C SER A 108 8.59 -12.44 8.24
N VAL A 109 7.71 -12.44 7.25
CA VAL A 109 6.29 -12.16 7.45
C VAL A 109 5.44 -13.05 6.56
N SER A 110 4.36 -13.61 7.09
CA SER A 110 3.41 -14.41 6.33
C SER A 110 2.04 -13.75 6.23
N ASP A 111 1.28 -14.17 5.22
CA ASP A 111 -0.13 -13.78 5.01
C ASP A 111 -0.35 -12.27 4.79
N VAL A 112 0.54 -11.62 4.08
CA VAL A 112 0.28 -10.29 3.52
C VAL A 112 -0.62 -10.44 2.31
N ARG A 113 -1.79 -9.82 2.33
CA ARG A 113 -2.73 -9.86 1.21
C ARG A 113 -2.42 -8.77 0.20
N VAL A 114 -2.56 -9.11 -1.08
CA VAL A 114 -2.36 -8.19 -2.19
C VAL A 114 -3.62 -8.16 -3.05
N HIS A 115 -4.09 -6.96 -3.35
CA HIS A 115 -5.21 -6.74 -4.26
C HIS A 115 -4.75 -5.92 -5.45
N VAL A 116 -5.15 -6.33 -6.64
CA VAL A 116 -4.89 -5.61 -7.90
C VAL A 116 -6.20 -5.01 -8.36
N VAL A 117 -6.29 -3.68 -8.35
CA VAL A 117 -7.52 -2.94 -8.63
C VAL A 117 -7.39 -2.24 -9.98
N GLY A 118 -8.19 -2.65 -10.93
CA GLY A 118 -8.21 -2.09 -12.28
C GLY A 118 -9.17 -0.91 -12.43
N ARG A 119 -9.09 -0.25 -13.58
CA ARG A 119 -9.93 0.89 -13.96
C ARG A 119 -11.42 0.58 -13.78
N GLY A 120 -12.16 1.49 -13.15
CA GLY A 120 -13.59 1.40 -12.89
C GLY A 120 -13.97 0.45 -11.75
N SER A 121 -13.02 -0.29 -11.20
CA SER A 121 -13.25 -1.08 -10.00
C SER A 121 -13.16 -0.21 -8.75
N LYS A 122 -13.89 -0.63 -7.73
CA LYS A 122 -13.86 0.00 -6.40
C LYS A 122 -13.38 -0.99 -5.36
N ILE A 123 -12.68 -0.50 -4.37
CA ILE A 123 -12.27 -1.29 -3.21
C ILE A 123 -12.63 -0.57 -1.93
N ASN A 124 -13.22 -1.29 -0.98
CA ASN A 124 -13.45 -0.78 0.36
C ASN A 124 -12.13 -0.82 1.13
N PHE A 125 -11.68 0.31 1.68
CA PHE A 125 -10.37 0.39 2.33
C PHE A 125 -10.37 -0.09 3.79
N ASP A 126 -11.54 -0.43 4.36
CA ASP A 126 -11.62 -1.09 5.66
C ASP A 126 -11.64 -2.61 5.52
N THR A 127 -12.47 -3.13 4.60
CA THR A 127 -12.69 -4.58 4.41
C THR A 127 -11.87 -5.19 3.29
N CYS A 128 -11.32 -4.36 2.38
CA CYS A 128 -10.71 -4.77 1.11
C CYS A 128 -11.64 -5.54 0.17
N GLU A 129 -12.94 -5.40 0.33
CA GLU A 129 -13.92 -5.95 -0.60
C GLU A 129 -13.85 -5.21 -1.94
N LEU A 130 -13.72 -5.99 -3.03
CA LEU A 130 -13.58 -5.49 -4.40
C LEU A 130 -14.92 -5.55 -5.14
N THR A 131 -15.31 -4.43 -5.73
CA THR A 131 -16.48 -4.33 -6.62
C THR A 131 -16.01 -4.06 -8.04
N LEU A 132 -16.37 -4.92 -8.96
CA LEU A 132 -16.03 -4.78 -10.38
C LEU A 132 -16.97 -3.79 -11.08
N PRO A 133 -16.50 -3.11 -12.14
CA PRO A 133 -17.37 -2.26 -12.94
C PRO A 133 -18.45 -3.08 -13.64
N VAL A 134 -19.63 -2.51 -13.73
CA VAL A 134 -20.71 -3.11 -14.54
C VAL A 134 -20.32 -2.97 -16.01
N LYS A 135 -20.24 -4.07 -16.72
CA LYS A 135 -20.09 -4.04 -18.18
C LYS A 135 -21.46 -3.70 -18.78
N GLU A 136 -21.52 -2.59 -19.49
CA GLU A 136 -22.66 -2.33 -20.37
C GLU A 136 -22.56 -3.28 -21.57
N ASP A 137 -23.66 -3.96 -21.83
CA ASP A 137 -23.78 -4.86 -22.99
C ASP A 137 -23.80 -4.08 -24.31
#